data_926636370e6992bbba6e70494e1fbbc0
#
_entry.id   926636370e6992bbba6e70494e1fbbc0
#
_cell.length_a   1.000
_cell.length_b   1.000
_cell.length_c   1.000
_cell.angle_alpha   90.00
_cell.angle_beta   90.00
_cell.angle_gamma   90.00
#
_symmetry.space_group_name_H-M   'P 1'
#
loop_
_entity.id
_entity.type
_entity.pdbx_description
1 polymer ?
#
loop_
_entity_poly.entity_id
_entity_poly.type
_entity_poly.pdbx_seq_one_letter_code
_entity_poly.pdbx_strand_id
1 'polypeptide(L)'
;MRIFFIFLVFLFFLTSCTSDVIGVVLKNDTYSSRVIEMMNDHQESNFNLLKKYLDEDVFIEYSGKIYNGKQNLIEVWKAEFYYFSDVFFDKKEVFTTFNKDRSYTTIFKANWNASGNFTNNSYSVYSFYEFKWKYDRIFEIHVHWNNEPYYKEWDKLIKSNKYE
;
A
#
# COMPACT_ATOMS: atom_id res chain seq x y z
N MET A 1 13.98 19.57 55.95
CA MET A 1 13.71 18.18 55.51
C MET A 1 12.40 18.00 54.70
N ARG A 2 11.31 18.76 54.95
CA ARG A 2 10.03 18.66 54.19
C ARG A 2 10.09 19.20 52.76
N ILE A 3 10.91 20.23 52.48
CA ILE A 3 11.02 20.88 51.14
C ILE A 3 11.77 19.98 50.15
N PHE A 4 12.76 19.21 50.65
CA PHE A 4 13.52 18.27 49.81
C PHE A 4 12.68 17.09 49.30
N PHE A 5 11.69 16.66 50.07
CA PHE A 5 10.81 15.57 49.68
C PHE A 5 9.82 15.98 48.57
N ILE A 6 9.36 17.23 48.59
CA ILE A 6 8.45 17.76 47.55
C ILE A 6 9.18 17.90 46.21
N PHE A 7 10.46 18.29 46.25
CA PHE A 7 11.27 18.41 45.02
C PHE A 7 11.57 17.05 44.36
N LEU A 8 11.79 16.00 45.20
CA LEU A 8 12.04 14.66 44.71
C LEU A 8 10.78 14.02 44.07
N VAL A 9 9.61 14.26 44.63
CA VAL A 9 8.33 13.78 44.08
C VAL A 9 8.01 14.50 42.73
N PHE A 10 8.34 15.79 42.65
CA PHE A 10 8.14 16.55 41.38
C PHE A 10 9.09 16.09 40.27
N LEU A 11 10.31 15.65 40.57
CA LEU A 11 11.25 15.06 39.61
C LEU A 11 10.75 13.71 39.07
N PHE A 12 10.07 12.91 39.91
CA PHE A 12 9.47 11.64 39.46
C PHE A 12 8.28 11.83 38.49
N PHE A 13 7.52 12.92 38.62
CA PHE A 13 6.43 13.22 37.72
C PHE A 13 6.92 13.75 36.33
N LEU A 14 8.13 14.31 36.26
CA LEU A 14 8.69 14.81 35.00
C LEU A 14 9.30 13.70 34.13
N THR A 15 9.60 12.53 34.69
CA THR A 15 10.14 11.37 33.92
C THR A 15 9.07 10.42 33.39
N SER A 16 7.79 10.64 33.74
CA SER A 16 6.65 9.78 33.34
C SER A 16 5.98 10.20 32.03
N CYS A 17 6.45 11.26 31.37
CA CYS A 17 5.96 11.62 30.04
C CYS A 17 6.91 11.09 28.96
N THR A 18 7.11 9.77 28.92
CA THR A 18 7.51 9.15 27.67
C THR A 18 6.29 9.22 26.77
N SER A 19 6.21 10.28 25.95
CA SER A 19 5.31 10.26 24.82
C SER A 19 5.69 9.01 24.01
N ASP A 20 4.80 8.02 23.99
CA ASP A 20 4.91 6.90 23.08
C ASP A 20 4.77 7.45 21.65
N VAL A 21 5.89 7.93 21.10
CA VAL A 21 5.95 8.30 19.68
C VAL A 21 5.78 6.99 18.93
N ILE A 22 4.56 6.75 18.44
CA ILE A 22 4.20 5.53 17.72
C ILE A 22 4.93 5.48 16.37
N GLY A 23 5.33 6.64 15.83
CA GLY A 23 6.10 6.76 14.59
C GLY A 23 6.36 8.22 14.25
N VAL A 24 7.30 8.46 13.37
CA VAL A 24 7.61 9.79 12.80
C VAL A 24 7.18 9.80 11.35
N VAL A 25 6.34 10.75 10.96
CA VAL A 25 5.97 10.96 9.55
C VAL A 25 7.11 11.67 8.84
N LEU A 26 7.68 11.04 7.84
CA LEU A 26 8.72 11.60 7.00
C LEU A 26 8.10 12.31 5.80
N LYS A 27 8.61 13.50 5.46
CA LYS A 27 8.20 14.23 4.26
C LYS A 27 9.31 14.15 3.22
N ASN A 28 8.96 13.93 1.97
CA ASN A 28 9.91 13.84 0.83
C ASN A 28 11.04 12.82 1.07
N ASP A 29 10.70 11.68 1.65
CA ASP A 29 11.66 10.61 1.91
C ASP A 29 11.83 9.69 0.69
N THR A 30 12.89 8.89 0.73
CA THR A 30 13.24 7.98 -0.35
C THR A 30 12.18 6.89 -0.59
N TYR A 31 11.52 6.40 0.46
CA TYR A 31 10.53 5.32 0.33
C TYR A 31 9.24 5.82 -0.29
N SER A 32 8.77 7.03 0.08
CA SER A 32 7.64 7.69 -0.57
C SER A 32 7.91 7.92 -2.06
N SER A 33 9.10 8.37 -2.43
CA SER A 33 9.50 8.56 -3.83
C SER A 33 9.50 7.24 -4.60
N ARG A 34 10.06 6.17 -4.03
CA ARG A 34 10.08 4.83 -4.64
C ARG A 34 8.67 4.27 -4.86
N VAL A 35 7.74 4.48 -3.91
CA VAL A 35 6.35 4.06 -4.07
C VAL A 35 5.67 4.83 -5.18
N ILE A 36 5.85 6.15 -5.27
CA ILE A 36 5.30 6.95 -6.37
C ILE A 36 5.80 6.43 -7.71
N GLU A 37 7.11 6.17 -7.85
CA GLU A 37 7.70 5.64 -9.08
C GLU A 37 7.13 4.25 -9.43
N MET A 38 7.04 3.32 -8.45
CA MET A 38 6.45 2.00 -8.67
C MET A 38 4.98 2.08 -9.10
N MET A 39 4.19 2.97 -8.51
CA MET A 39 2.78 3.13 -8.85
C MET A 39 2.59 3.85 -10.20
N ASN A 40 3.53 4.70 -10.62
CA ASN A 40 3.54 5.26 -11.97
C ASN A 40 3.90 4.17 -13.01
N ASP A 41 4.92 3.35 -12.76
CA ASP A 41 5.27 2.21 -13.60
C ASP A 41 4.08 1.23 -13.73
N HIS A 42 3.36 0.99 -12.63
CA HIS A 42 2.18 0.13 -12.63
C HIS A 42 1.11 0.63 -13.62
N GLN A 43 0.84 1.93 -13.70
CA GLN A 43 -0.13 2.50 -14.66
C GLN A 43 0.23 2.15 -16.13
N GLU A 44 1.51 1.97 -16.41
CA GLU A 44 2.05 1.60 -17.73
C GLU A 44 2.22 0.08 -17.89
N SER A 45 1.65 -0.73 -16.99
CA SER A 45 1.85 -2.19 -16.94
C SER A 45 3.33 -2.61 -16.86
N ASN A 46 4.17 -1.74 -16.29
CA ASN A 46 5.58 -2.00 -16.04
C ASN A 46 5.80 -2.36 -14.57
N PHE A 47 6.36 -3.53 -14.30
CA PHE A 47 6.58 -4.04 -12.94
C PHE A 47 8.06 -4.16 -12.57
N ASN A 48 8.96 -3.50 -13.29
CA ASN A 48 10.40 -3.64 -13.05
C ASN A 48 10.85 -3.03 -11.72
N LEU A 49 10.33 -1.85 -11.35
CA LEU A 49 10.63 -1.24 -10.05
C LEU A 49 10.03 -2.05 -8.90
N LEU A 50 8.81 -2.55 -9.07
CA LEU A 50 8.20 -3.46 -8.09
C LEU A 50 9.06 -4.70 -7.87
N LYS A 51 9.47 -5.39 -8.94
CA LYS A 51 10.38 -6.56 -8.87
C LYS A 51 11.69 -6.25 -8.17
N LYS A 52 12.23 -5.05 -8.39
CA LYS A 52 13.48 -4.59 -7.79
C LYS A 52 13.37 -4.44 -6.27
N TYR A 53 12.26 -3.90 -5.78
CA TYR A 53 12.10 -3.58 -4.37
C TYR A 53 11.43 -4.68 -3.53
N LEU A 54 10.68 -5.61 -4.13
CA LEU A 54 10.08 -6.73 -3.40
C LEU A 54 11.13 -7.70 -2.86
N ASP A 55 10.91 -8.17 -1.63
CA ASP A 55 11.55 -9.38 -1.13
C ASP A 55 11.01 -10.61 -1.88
N GLU A 56 11.81 -11.69 -1.99
CA GLU A 56 11.36 -12.91 -2.67
C GLU A 56 10.16 -13.55 -1.95
N ASP A 57 10.17 -13.54 -0.61
CA ASP A 57 9.15 -14.13 0.25
C ASP A 57 8.14 -13.11 0.79
N VAL A 58 7.92 -11.99 0.07
CA VAL A 58 7.01 -10.92 0.51
C VAL A 58 5.63 -11.47 0.85
N PHE A 59 5.11 -11.05 2.03
CA PHE A 59 3.73 -11.31 2.43
C PHE A 59 2.80 -10.27 1.80
N ILE A 60 1.68 -10.72 1.24
CA ILE A 60 0.74 -9.84 0.56
C ILE A 60 -0.68 -10.15 1.05
N GLU A 61 -1.35 -9.13 1.57
CA GLU A 61 -2.79 -9.15 1.76
C GLU A 61 -3.45 -8.24 0.73
N TYR A 62 -4.21 -8.81 -0.17
CA TYR A 62 -4.87 -8.09 -1.25
C TYR A 62 -6.38 -8.25 -1.13
N SER A 63 -7.06 -7.22 -0.60
CA SER A 63 -8.52 -7.20 -0.41
C SER A 63 -9.06 -8.46 0.29
N GLY A 64 -8.41 -8.86 1.38
CA GLY A 64 -8.80 -10.02 2.20
C GLY A 64 -8.30 -11.38 1.68
N LYS A 65 -7.55 -11.42 0.58
CA LYS A 65 -6.86 -12.63 0.10
C LYS A 65 -5.38 -12.55 0.44
N ILE A 66 -4.81 -13.66 0.86
CA ILE A 66 -3.38 -13.77 1.21
C ILE A 66 -2.62 -14.44 0.08
N TYR A 67 -1.50 -13.84 -0.30
CA TYR A 67 -0.53 -14.37 -1.23
C TYR A 67 0.86 -14.30 -0.61
N ASN A 68 1.77 -15.17 -1.01
CA ASN A 68 3.16 -15.13 -0.58
C ASN A 68 4.07 -15.18 -1.79
N GLY A 69 5.16 -14.42 -1.72
CA GLY A 69 6.18 -14.37 -2.75
C GLY A 69 5.92 -13.35 -3.85
N LYS A 70 7.00 -12.77 -4.31
CA LYS A 70 7.07 -11.70 -5.29
C LYS A 70 6.33 -12.02 -6.59
N GLN A 71 6.49 -13.23 -7.10
CA GLN A 71 5.90 -13.61 -8.39
C GLN A 71 4.36 -13.59 -8.33
N ASN A 72 3.77 -14.03 -7.22
CA ASN A 72 2.31 -14.03 -7.05
C ASN A 72 1.71 -12.62 -7.11
N LEU A 73 2.36 -11.62 -6.50
CA LEU A 73 1.88 -10.23 -6.61
C LEU A 73 1.94 -9.72 -8.04
N ILE A 74 3.04 -10.00 -8.73
CA ILE A 74 3.22 -9.58 -10.12
C ILE A 74 2.13 -10.18 -11.01
N GLU A 75 1.79 -11.45 -10.83
CA GLU A 75 0.72 -12.08 -11.60
C GLU A 75 -0.68 -11.50 -11.26
N VAL A 76 -0.95 -11.19 -9.99
CA VAL A 76 -2.20 -10.51 -9.59
C VAL A 76 -2.32 -9.14 -10.25
N TRP A 77 -1.24 -8.34 -10.26
CA TRP A 77 -1.26 -7.02 -10.88
C TRP A 77 -1.28 -7.07 -12.41
N LYS A 78 -0.63 -8.04 -13.03
CA LYS A 78 -0.75 -8.26 -14.48
C LYS A 78 -2.18 -8.65 -14.88
N ALA A 79 -2.85 -9.47 -14.08
CA ALA A 79 -4.24 -9.87 -14.33
C ALA A 79 -5.19 -8.67 -14.33
N GLU A 80 -4.86 -7.57 -13.63
CA GLU A 80 -5.62 -6.32 -13.66
C GLU A 80 -5.76 -5.81 -15.09
N PHE A 81 -4.67 -5.78 -15.86
CA PHE A 81 -4.66 -5.27 -17.24
C PHE A 81 -5.35 -6.19 -18.26
N TYR A 82 -5.71 -7.42 -17.87
CA TYR A 82 -6.62 -8.24 -18.65
C TYR A 82 -8.07 -7.74 -18.56
N TYR A 83 -8.46 -7.25 -17.37
CA TYR A 83 -9.83 -6.78 -17.12
C TYR A 83 -10.00 -5.28 -17.39
N PHE A 84 -8.91 -4.50 -17.33
CA PHE A 84 -8.97 -3.04 -17.38
C PHE A 84 -7.91 -2.45 -18.29
N SER A 85 -8.28 -1.36 -18.96
CA SER A 85 -7.41 -0.46 -19.70
C SER A 85 -7.45 0.95 -19.10
N ASP A 86 -6.59 1.83 -19.59
CA ASP A 86 -6.51 3.23 -19.16
C ASP A 86 -6.37 3.37 -17.63
N VAL A 87 -5.60 2.48 -17.02
CA VAL A 87 -5.39 2.48 -15.56
C VAL A 87 -4.56 3.69 -15.16
N PHE A 88 -5.08 4.50 -14.23
CA PHE A 88 -4.32 5.61 -13.66
C PHE A 88 -4.77 5.93 -12.23
N PHE A 89 -3.86 6.56 -11.47
CA PHE A 89 -4.11 7.03 -10.12
C PHE A 89 -4.20 8.55 -10.09
N ASP A 90 -5.28 9.09 -9.54
CA ASP A 90 -5.41 10.52 -9.23
C ASP A 90 -5.53 10.76 -7.72
N LYS A 91 -5.50 12.04 -7.28
CA LYS A 91 -5.59 12.45 -5.87
C LYS A 91 -4.64 11.68 -4.97
N LYS A 92 -3.39 11.50 -5.43
CA LYS A 92 -2.36 10.71 -4.74
C LYS A 92 -1.93 11.40 -3.45
N GLU A 93 -1.95 10.64 -2.34
CA GLU A 93 -1.34 11.00 -1.07
C GLU A 93 -0.32 9.94 -0.70
N VAL A 94 0.89 10.36 -0.37
CA VAL A 94 1.96 9.45 0.02
C VAL A 94 2.69 10.00 1.24
N PHE A 95 2.96 9.13 2.20
CA PHE A 95 3.79 9.44 3.36
C PHE A 95 4.40 8.17 3.93
N THR A 96 5.56 8.31 4.57
CA THR A 96 6.28 7.22 5.23
C THR A 96 6.36 7.47 6.72
N THR A 97 6.22 6.42 7.52
CA THR A 97 6.47 6.41 8.95
C THR A 97 7.67 5.52 9.27
N PHE A 98 8.48 5.95 10.25
CA PHE A 98 9.53 5.12 10.83
C PHE A 98 8.98 4.40 12.06
N ASN A 99 9.09 3.09 12.11
CA ASN A 99 8.52 2.24 13.13
C ASN A 99 9.51 1.91 14.27
N LYS A 100 9.00 1.54 15.44
CA LYS A 100 9.82 1.18 16.62
C LYS A 100 10.78 -0.01 16.37
N ASP A 101 10.42 -0.93 15.49
CA ASP A 101 11.23 -2.10 15.09
C ASP A 101 12.30 -1.78 14.03
N ARG A 102 12.53 -0.50 13.74
CA ARG A 102 13.44 0.02 12.71
C ARG A 102 13.04 -0.31 11.27
N SER A 103 11.80 -0.70 11.05
CA SER A 103 11.20 -0.77 9.72
C SER A 103 10.60 0.58 9.30
N TYR A 104 10.21 0.68 8.02
CA TYR A 104 9.45 1.81 7.51
C TYR A 104 8.12 1.31 6.97
N THR A 105 7.08 2.13 7.11
CA THR A 105 5.79 1.88 6.49
C THR A 105 5.44 3.06 5.59
N THR A 106 5.31 2.81 4.29
CA THR A 106 4.84 3.82 3.33
C THR A 106 3.39 3.56 2.99
N ILE A 107 2.57 4.57 3.17
CA ILE A 107 1.16 4.57 2.81
C ILE A 107 1.00 5.32 1.49
N PHE A 108 0.34 4.68 0.53
CA PHE A 108 -0.10 5.30 -0.72
C PHE A 108 -1.63 5.22 -0.80
N LYS A 109 -2.26 6.37 -0.96
CA LYS A 109 -3.70 6.51 -1.14
C LYS A 109 -3.97 7.21 -2.45
N ALA A 110 -4.96 6.74 -3.20
CA ALA A 110 -5.34 7.37 -4.46
C ALA A 110 -6.76 6.95 -4.87
N ASN A 111 -7.35 7.67 -5.80
CA ASN A 111 -8.41 7.10 -6.61
C ASN A 111 -7.75 6.32 -7.75
N TRP A 112 -8.03 5.02 -7.79
CA TRP A 112 -7.74 4.18 -8.94
C TRP A 112 -8.86 4.35 -9.97
N ASN A 113 -8.49 4.63 -11.20
CA ASN A 113 -9.40 4.83 -12.31
C ASN A 113 -9.03 3.91 -13.46
N ALA A 114 -10.03 3.39 -14.16
CA ALA A 114 -9.81 2.52 -15.32
C ALA A 114 -11.06 2.40 -16.20
N SER A 115 -10.87 1.90 -17.40
CA SER A 115 -11.93 1.47 -18.31
C SER A 115 -12.03 -0.07 -18.30
N GLY A 116 -13.24 -0.61 -18.18
CA GLY A 116 -13.45 -2.05 -18.22
C GLY A 116 -13.39 -2.61 -19.62
N ASN A 117 -12.60 -3.66 -19.83
CA ASN A 117 -12.38 -4.25 -21.15
C ASN A 117 -13.57 -5.06 -21.67
N PHE A 118 -14.46 -5.53 -20.81
CA PHE A 118 -15.61 -6.35 -21.18
C PHE A 118 -16.95 -5.60 -21.07
N THR A 119 -17.05 -4.65 -20.14
CA THR A 119 -18.27 -3.85 -19.93
C THR A 119 -18.25 -2.51 -20.66
N ASN A 120 -17.08 -1.99 -21.02
CA ASN A 120 -16.85 -0.61 -21.46
C ASN A 120 -17.26 0.45 -20.42
N ASN A 121 -17.36 0.09 -19.14
CA ASN A 121 -17.66 1.02 -18.08
C ASN A 121 -16.39 1.75 -17.62
N SER A 122 -16.53 3.02 -17.24
CA SER A 122 -15.49 3.73 -16.51
C SER A 122 -15.67 3.48 -15.00
N TYR A 123 -14.56 3.20 -14.31
CA TYR A 123 -14.51 2.95 -12.89
C TYR A 123 -13.64 3.98 -12.19
N SER A 124 -14.02 4.35 -10.98
CA SER A 124 -13.22 5.17 -10.07
C SER A 124 -13.46 4.68 -8.65
N VAL A 125 -12.42 4.13 -8.01
CA VAL A 125 -12.50 3.60 -6.66
C VAL A 125 -11.34 4.09 -5.80
N TYR A 126 -11.63 4.39 -4.54
CA TYR A 126 -10.59 4.73 -3.59
C TYR A 126 -9.76 3.48 -3.26
N SER A 127 -8.46 3.62 -3.34
CA SER A 127 -7.50 2.55 -3.05
C SER A 127 -6.50 2.98 -1.98
N PHE A 128 -6.11 2.03 -1.18
CA PHE A 128 -5.16 2.20 -0.09
C PHE A 128 -4.12 1.08 -0.17
N TYR A 129 -2.85 1.46 -0.17
CA TYR A 129 -1.72 0.54 -0.19
C TYR A 129 -0.81 0.86 0.98
N GLU A 130 -0.40 -0.18 1.71
CA GLU A 130 0.59 -0.12 2.76
C GLU A 130 1.78 -0.99 2.37
N PHE A 131 2.97 -0.37 2.29
CA PHE A 131 4.22 -1.03 1.96
C PHE A 131 5.13 -1.00 3.18
N LYS A 132 5.49 -2.17 3.73
CA LYS A 132 6.43 -2.27 4.85
C LYS A 132 7.83 -2.63 4.35
N TRP A 133 8.80 -1.83 4.74
CA TRP A 133 10.18 -1.86 4.28
C TRP A 133 11.14 -2.26 5.37
N LYS A 134 12.10 -3.10 5.03
CA LYS A 134 13.27 -3.43 5.84
C LYS A 134 14.47 -3.66 4.94
N TYR A 135 15.63 -3.08 5.25
CA TYR A 135 16.85 -3.20 4.44
C TYR A 135 16.63 -2.88 2.95
N ASP A 136 15.90 -1.78 2.66
CA ASP A 136 15.55 -1.36 1.30
C ASP A 136 14.70 -2.33 0.47
N ARG A 137 14.09 -3.34 1.14
CA ARG A 137 13.16 -4.29 0.53
C ARG A 137 11.78 -4.19 1.15
N ILE A 138 10.76 -4.41 0.33
CA ILE A 138 9.38 -4.54 0.77
C ILE A 138 9.16 -6.00 1.18
N PHE A 139 8.89 -6.24 2.45
CA PHE A 139 8.66 -7.57 2.99
C PHE A 139 7.17 -7.87 3.26
N GLU A 140 6.32 -6.83 3.28
CA GLU A 140 4.89 -6.98 3.52
C GLU A 140 4.12 -5.87 2.79
N ILE A 141 2.98 -6.24 2.20
CA ILE A 141 2.09 -5.32 1.48
C ILE A 141 0.65 -5.61 1.89
N HIS A 142 -0.10 -4.56 2.20
CA HIS A 142 -1.55 -4.63 2.34
C HIS A 142 -2.20 -3.72 1.31
N VAL A 143 -3.18 -4.26 0.59
CA VAL A 143 -3.94 -3.54 -0.44
C VAL A 143 -5.43 -3.63 -0.11
N HIS A 144 -6.05 -2.48 0.04
CA HIS A 144 -7.48 -2.36 0.27
C HIS A 144 -8.12 -1.51 -0.83
N TRP A 145 -9.06 -2.09 -1.54
CA TRP A 145 -9.87 -1.39 -2.53
C TRP A 145 -11.22 -2.09 -2.70
N ASN A 146 -12.18 -1.41 -3.33
CA ASN A 146 -13.46 -2.01 -3.64
C ASN A 146 -13.34 -2.91 -4.88
N ASN A 147 -13.56 -4.20 -4.72
CA ASN A 147 -13.47 -5.22 -5.78
C ASN A 147 -14.69 -5.23 -6.73
N GLU A 148 -15.68 -4.36 -6.54
CA GLU A 148 -16.90 -4.36 -7.37
C GLU A 148 -16.62 -4.22 -8.88
N PRO A 149 -15.69 -3.35 -9.34
CA PRO A 149 -15.33 -3.28 -10.76
C PRO A 149 -14.87 -4.62 -11.32
N TYR A 150 -14.02 -5.33 -10.59
CA TYR A 150 -13.50 -6.63 -10.97
C TYR A 150 -14.60 -7.68 -11.14
N TYR A 151 -15.55 -7.73 -10.21
CA TYR A 151 -16.67 -8.66 -10.30
C TYR A 151 -17.59 -8.34 -11.48
N LYS A 152 -17.78 -7.07 -11.83
CA LYS A 152 -18.59 -6.68 -13.00
C LYS A 152 -17.94 -7.14 -14.31
N GLU A 153 -16.62 -6.93 -14.46
CA GLU A 153 -15.87 -7.38 -15.64
C GLU A 153 -15.90 -8.91 -15.75
N TRP A 154 -15.64 -9.63 -14.64
CA TRP A 154 -15.68 -11.09 -14.58
C TRP A 154 -17.05 -11.65 -14.96
N ASP A 155 -18.13 -11.10 -14.41
CA ASP A 155 -19.50 -11.54 -14.67
C ASP A 155 -19.87 -11.35 -16.14
N LYS A 156 -19.45 -10.24 -16.75
CA LYS A 156 -19.65 -9.98 -18.16
C LYS A 156 -18.90 -10.97 -19.05
N LEU A 157 -17.64 -11.26 -18.72
CA LEU A 157 -16.81 -12.23 -19.44
C LEU A 157 -17.45 -13.63 -19.41
N ILE A 158 -17.89 -14.10 -18.23
CA ILE A 158 -18.54 -15.43 -18.13
C ILE A 158 -19.82 -15.48 -18.95
N LYS A 159 -20.63 -14.43 -18.95
CA LYS A 159 -21.87 -14.39 -19.74
C LYS A 159 -21.60 -14.39 -21.22
N SER A 160 -20.57 -13.72 -21.72
CA SER A 160 -20.19 -13.75 -23.12
C SER A 160 -19.76 -15.13 -23.58
N ASN A 161 -18.95 -15.84 -22.79
CA ASN A 161 -18.46 -17.18 -23.14
C ASN A 161 -19.52 -18.31 -23.03
N LYS A 162 -20.72 -18.05 -22.47
CA LYS A 162 -21.83 -19.01 -22.43
C LYS A 162 -22.68 -19.01 -23.70
N TYR A 163 -22.48 -18.05 -24.58
CA TYR A 163 -23.26 -17.88 -25.80
C TYR A 163 -22.43 -18.12 -27.09
N GLU A 164 -21.18 -18.55 -26.95
CA GLU A 164 -20.35 -19.11 -27.99
C GLU A 164 -20.35 -20.67 -27.91
#